data_0e3bfcb9210df8498999b2bfe14ff3b5
#
_entry.id   0e3bfcb9210df8498999b2bfe14ff3b5
#
_cell.length_a   1.000
_cell.length_b   1.000
_cell.length_c   1.000
_cell.angle_alpha   90.00
_cell.angle_beta   90.00
_cell.angle_gamma   90.00
#
_symmetry.space_group_name_H-M   'P 1'
#
loop_
_entity.id
_entity.type
_entity.pdbx_description
1 polymer ?
#
loop_
_entity_poly.entity_id
_entity_poly.type
_entity_poly.pdbx_seq_one_letter_code
_entity_poly.pdbx_strand_id
1 'polypeptide(L)'
;MTQDKILILDFGSQVTQLIARRVREAHVYCELHSFDMPLDEIKAFNPKGIILSGGPNSVYESDYQADTGIFDLGIPVLGICYGMQFMAHHLGGEVSPGNQREFGYAQVKTIDSELTRGIQDDAPNTLDVWMSHGDKVTRLPQNFQVTGTTPTCPIAAMSDESRHFYGVQFHPEVTHTKKGLELLTNFVVNICG
;
A
#
# COMPACT_ATOMS: atom_id res chain seq x y z
N MET A 1 16.29 -14.02 19.85
CA MET A 1 16.26 -12.96 18.84
C MET A 1 14.84 -12.77 18.34
N THR A 2 14.34 -11.55 18.41
CA THR A 2 13.07 -11.22 17.79
C THR A 2 13.27 -11.12 16.29
N GLN A 3 12.57 -11.95 15.55
CA GLN A 3 12.58 -11.90 14.09
C GLN A 3 11.74 -10.72 13.63
N ASP A 4 12.29 -9.90 12.75
CA ASP A 4 11.51 -8.83 12.13
C ASP A 4 10.41 -9.46 11.27
N LYS A 5 9.16 -9.04 11.49
CA LYS A 5 7.99 -9.65 10.88
C LYS A 5 7.14 -8.60 10.20
N ILE A 6 6.67 -8.95 9.01
CA ILE A 6 5.69 -8.14 8.29
C ILE A 6 4.35 -8.89 8.30
N LEU A 7 3.29 -8.19 8.67
CA LEU A 7 1.93 -8.70 8.60
C LEU A 7 1.28 -8.20 7.32
N ILE A 8 0.73 -9.12 6.54
CA ILE A 8 -0.03 -8.79 5.33
C ILE A 8 -1.49 -9.11 5.60
N LEU A 9 -2.36 -8.11 5.52
CA LEU A 9 -3.81 -8.30 5.65
C LEU A 9 -4.42 -8.42 4.25
N ASP A 10 -5.10 -9.53 4.01
CA ASP A 10 -5.65 -9.90 2.71
C ASP A 10 -7.10 -9.45 2.59
N PHE A 11 -7.36 -8.50 1.68
CA PHE A 11 -8.69 -7.99 1.38
C PHE A 11 -9.34 -8.69 0.18
N GLY A 12 -8.79 -9.82 -0.26
CA GLY A 12 -9.40 -10.64 -1.30
C GLY A 12 -8.82 -10.45 -2.69
N SER A 13 -7.68 -9.78 -2.82
CA SER A 13 -7.00 -9.67 -4.11
C SER A 13 -6.50 -11.04 -4.57
N GLN A 14 -6.62 -11.29 -5.87
CA GLN A 14 -6.08 -12.51 -6.48
C GLN A 14 -4.55 -12.54 -6.46
N VAL A 15 -3.90 -11.40 -6.22
CA VAL A 15 -2.44 -11.28 -6.26
C VAL A 15 -1.82 -11.01 -4.89
N THR A 16 -2.59 -11.17 -3.80
CA THR A 16 -2.06 -10.91 -2.44
C THR A 16 -0.88 -11.82 -2.11
N GLN A 17 -0.87 -13.06 -2.56
CA GLN A 17 0.24 -13.97 -2.30
C GLN A 17 1.54 -13.50 -2.95
N LEU A 18 1.47 -12.72 -4.03
CA LEU A 18 2.64 -12.13 -4.63
C LEU A 18 3.31 -11.11 -3.71
N ILE A 19 2.53 -10.41 -2.88
CA ILE A 19 3.09 -9.50 -1.88
C ILE A 19 4.00 -10.29 -0.93
N ALA A 20 3.48 -11.39 -0.39
CA ALA A 20 4.25 -12.25 0.52
C ALA A 20 5.51 -12.78 -0.16
N ARG A 21 5.39 -13.20 -1.42
CA ARG A 21 6.52 -13.70 -2.20
C ARG A 21 7.61 -12.63 -2.35
N ARG A 22 7.22 -11.38 -2.68
CA ARG A 22 8.17 -10.28 -2.85
C ARG A 22 8.86 -9.91 -1.53
N VAL A 23 8.09 -9.91 -0.43
CA VAL A 23 8.67 -9.66 0.90
C VAL A 23 9.71 -10.72 1.25
N ARG A 24 9.42 -12.00 0.94
CA ARG A 24 10.36 -13.10 1.18
C ARG A 24 11.60 -13.00 0.28
N GLU A 25 11.44 -12.51 -0.94
CA GLU A 25 12.57 -12.24 -1.83
C GLU A 25 13.51 -11.17 -1.25
N ALA A 26 12.99 -10.26 -0.43
CA ALA A 26 13.78 -9.28 0.31
C ALA A 26 14.39 -9.84 1.60
N HIS A 27 14.26 -11.15 1.82
CA HIS A 27 14.78 -11.86 2.99
C HIS A 27 14.13 -11.43 4.31
N VAL A 28 12.85 -11.04 4.26
CA VAL A 28 12.09 -10.63 5.43
C VAL A 28 10.97 -11.64 5.67
N TYR A 29 10.78 -12.04 6.93
CA TYR A 29 9.69 -12.94 7.30
C TYR A 29 8.35 -12.21 7.22
N CYS A 30 7.33 -12.86 6.67
CA CYS A 30 5.99 -12.31 6.65
C CYS A 30 4.95 -13.42 6.83
N GLU A 31 3.78 -13.04 7.34
CA GLU A 31 2.60 -13.89 7.38
C GLU A 31 1.44 -13.17 6.73
N LEU A 32 0.60 -13.96 6.05
CA LEU A 32 -0.60 -13.49 5.39
C LEU A 32 -1.80 -13.91 6.22
N HIS A 33 -2.61 -12.95 6.65
CA HIS A 33 -3.82 -13.21 7.43
C HIS A 33 -5.01 -12.50 6.80
N SER A 34 -6.21 -12.94 7.15
CA SER A 34 -7.43 -12.30 6.67
C SER A 34 -7.52 -10.85 7.16
N PHE A 35 -8.15 -10.00 6.37
CA PHE A 35 -8.33 -8.56 6.69
C PHE A 35 -8.97 -8.34 8.07
N ASP A 36 -9.81 -9.27 8.52
CA ASP A 36 -10.56 -9.15 9.78
C ASP A 36 -9.81 -9.70 11.00
N MET A 37 -8.51 -9.93 10.88
CA MET A 37 -7.69 -10.38 12.00
C MET A 37 -7.88 -9.45 13.20
N PRO A 38 -8.27 -9.97 14.39
CA PRO A 38 -8.51 -9.13 15.57
C PRO A 38 -7.26 -8.37 16.00
N LEU A 39 -7.47 -7.15 16.51
CA LEU A 39 -6.37 -6.29 16.92
C LEU A 39 -5.49 -6.95 18.00
N ASP A 40 -6.09 -7.70 18.92
CA ASP A 40 -5.35 -8.41 19.96
C ASP A 40 -4.38 -9.44 19.37
N GLU A 41 -4.79 -10.13 18.32
CA GLU A 41 -3.93 -11.08 17.61
C GLU A 41 -2.82 -10.37 16.84
N ILE A 42 -3.12 -9.19 16.26
CA ILE A 42 -2.11 -8.38 15.59
C ILE A 42 -1.05 -7.92 16.59
N LYS A 43 -1.47 -7.44 17.76
CA LYS A 43 -0.54 -7.05 18.82
C LYS A 43 0.32 -8.21 19.30
N ALA A 44 -0.27 -9.40 19.45
CA ALA A 44 0.45 -10.60 19.85
C ALA A 44 1.47 -11.03 18.79
N PHE A 45 1.14 -10.86 17.51
CA PHE A 45 2.06 -11.12 16.41
C PHE A 45 3.26 -10.15 16.43
N ASN A 46 3.05 -8.93 16.91
CA ASN A 46 4.08 -7.89 17.07
C ASN A 46 4.81 -7.58 15.76
N PRO A 47 4.09 -7.15 14.71
CA PRO A 47 4.73 -6.88 13.42
C PRO A 47 5.57 -5.61 13.45
N LYS A 48 6.62 -5.58 12.64
CA LYS A 48 7.42 -4.37 12.41
C LYS A 48 6.80 -3.47 11.35
N GLY A 49 5.91 -4.01 10.54
CA GLY A 49 5.16 -3.27 9.54
C GLY A 49 3.93 -4.05 9.12
N ILE A 50 2.95 -3.33 8.58
CA ILE A 50 1.70 -3.91 8.09
C ILE A 50 1.51 -3.50 6.64
N ILE A 51 1.17 -4.47 5.78
CA ILE A 51 0.81 -4.21 4.40
C ILE A 51 -0.67 -4.56 4.23
N LEU A 52 -1.45 -3.60 3.73
CA LEU A 52 -2.86 -3.79 3.40
C LEU A 52 -2.95 -4.07 1.90
N SER A 53 -3.45 -5.24 1.55
CA SER A 53 -3.51 -5.68 0.16
C SER A 53 -4.60 -4.94 -0.63
N GLY A 54 -4.62 -5.16 -1.94
CA GLY A 54 -5.75 -4.80 -2.77
C GLY A 54 -6.94 -5.73 -2.52
N GLY A 55 -8.07 -5.37 -3.10
CA GLY A 55 -9.29 -6.16 -3.03
C GLY A 55 -10.31 -5.64 -4.02
N PRO A 56 -11.34 -6.46 -4.34
CA PRO A 56 -12.33 -6.10 -5.35
C PRO A 56 -13.42 -5.15 -4.85
N ASN A 57 -13.48 -4.89 -3.55
CA ASN A 57 -14.62 -4.20 -2.94
C ASN A 57 -14.37 -2.70 -2.80
N SER A 58 -15.44 -1.96 -2.51
CA SER A 58 -15.38 -0.54 -2.19
C SER A 58 -15.20 -0.34 -0.68
N VAL A 59 -14.53 0.74 -0.27
CA VAL A 59 -14.40 1.08 1.15
C VAL A 59 -15.75 1.40 1.82
N TYR A 60 -16.78 1.64 1.02
CA TYR A 60 -18.12 1.90 1.52
C TYR A 60 -18.93 0.63 1.76
N GLU A 61 -18.40 -0.54 1.39
CA GLU A 61 -18.99 -1.83 1.71
C GLU A 61 -18.52 -2.28 3.08
N SER A 62 -19.48 -2.56 3.99
CA SER A 62 -19.18 -2.79 5.41
C SER A 62 -18.48 -4.12 5.69
N ASP A 63 -18.52 -5.08 4.76
CA ASP A 63 -18.08 -6.45 5.03
C ASP A 63 -16.55 -6.65 4.94
N TYR A 64 -15.82 -5.67 4.39
CA TYR A 64 -14.38 -5.78 4.15
C TYR A 64 -13.60 -4.69 4.87
N GLN A 65 -13.78 -4.65 6.21
CA GLN A 65 -13.16 -3.63 7.06
C GLN A 65 -12.18 -4.28 8.02
N ALA A 66 -10.93 -3.81 8.01
CA ALA A 66 -9.95 -4.19 9.02
C ALA A 66 -10.16 -3.36 10.30
N ASP A 67 -9.57 -3.80 11.40
CA ASP A 67 -9.61 -3.02 12.64
C ASP A 67 -8.78 -1.74 12.47
N THR A 68 -9.42 -0.59 12.62
CA THR A 68 -8.76 0.71 12.45
C THR A 68 -7.74 1.01 13.54
N GLY A 69 -7.73 0.25 14.63
CA GLY A 69 -6.72 0.36 15.67
C GLY A 69 -5.30 0.09 15.17
N ILE A 70 -5.15 -0.53 13.99
CA ILE A 70 -3.83 -0.75 13.39
C ILE A 70 -3.10 0.58 13.13
N PHE A 71 -3.82 1.66 12.89
CA PHE A 71 -3.22 2.98 12.64
C PHE A 71 -2.75 3.66 13.93
N ASP A 72 -3.12 3.12 15.09
CA ASP A 72 -2.74 3.66 16.40
C ASP A 72 -1.60 2.87 17.07
N LEU A 73 -1.05 1.86 16.40
CA LEU A 73 -0.01 1.00 16.98
C LEU A 73 1.40 1.59 16.91
N GLY A 74 1.59 2.69 16.17
CA GLY A 74 2.91 3.27 15.97
C GLY A 74 3.79 2.47 15.03
N ILE A 75 3.19 1.66 14.16
CA ILE A 75 3.89 0.76 13.23
C ILE A 75 3.72 1.31 11.80
N PRO A 76 4.77 1.25 10.95
CA PRO A 76 4.64 1.63 9.55
C PRO A 76 3.56 0.81 8.83
N VAL A 77 2.77 1.45 7.97
CA VAL A 77 1.70 0.80 7.20
C VAL A 77 1.83 1.19 5.73
N LEU A 78 1.74 0.19 4.85
CA LEU A 78 1.67 0.38 3.41
C LEU A 78 0.32 -0.14 2.91
N GLY A 79 -0.48 0.74 2.29
CA GLY A 79 -1.73 0.35 1.64
C GLY A 79 -1.55 0.24 0.14
N ILE A 80 -2.00 -0.86 -0.45
CA ILE A 80 -1.90 -1.13 -1.88
C ILE A 80 -3.31 -1.17 -2.46
N CYS A 81 -3.58 -0.34 -3.46
CA CYS A 81 -4.87 -0.29 -4.17
C CYS A 81 -6.04 -0.11 -3.17
N TYR A 82 -6.85 -1.14 -2.92
CA TYR A 82 -7.91 -1.07 -1.91
C TYR A 82 -7.35 -0.69 -0.54
N GLY A 83 -6.18 -1.22 -0.16
CA GLY A 83 -5.56 -0.90 1.13
C GLY A 83 -5.24 0.59 1.27
N MET A 84 -4.80 1.23 0.19
CA MET A 84 -4.62 2.69 0.15
C MET A 84 -5.94 3.42 0.35
N GLN A 85 -7.00 2.97 -0.33
CA GLN A 85 -8.32 3.57 -0.21
C GLN A 85 -8.90 3.40 1.19
N PHE A 86 -8.72 2.22 1.78
CA PHE A 86 -9.13 1.94 3.15
C PHE A 86 -8.43 2.90 4.12
N MET A 87 -7.11 3.06 3.97
CA MET A 87 -6.33 3.98 4.79
C MET A 87 -6.83 5.42 4.64
N ALA A 88 -7.01 5.88 3.41
CA ALA A 88 -7.48 7.25 3.14
C ALA A 88 -8.85 7.50 3.76
N HIS A 89 -9.78 6.57 3.57
CA HIS A 89 -11.15 6.71 4.08
C HIS A 89 -11.18 6.79 5.61
N HIS A 90 -10.46 5.91 6.29
CA HIS A 90 -10.49 5.84 7.75
C HIS A 90 -9.63 6.92 8.43
N LEU A 91 -8.73 7.56 7.73
CA LEU A 91 -7.91 8.65 8.28
C LEU A 91 -8.45 10.05 7.90
N GLY A 92 -9.65 10.13 7.32
CA GLY A 92 -10.33 11.38 7.08
C GLY A 92 -10.25 11.93 5.66
N GLY A 93 -9.67 11.16 4.73
CA GLY A 93 -9.68 11.51 3.31
C GLY A 93 -10.99 11.08 2.63
N GLU A 94 -11.03 11.21 1.32
CA GLU A 94 -12.18 10.80 0.51
C GLU A 94 -11.78 9.85 -0.61
N VAL A 95 -12.64 8.87 -0.84
CA VAL A 95 -12.54 7.93 -1.95
C VAL A 95 -13.81 8.06 -2.79
N SER A 96 -13.64 8.19 -4.10
CA SER A 96 -14.78 8.33 -5.01
C SER A 96 -14.70 7.31 -6.13
N PRO A 97 -15.84 6.87 -6.68
CA PRO A 97 -15.85 6.03 -7.88
C PRO A 97 -15.20 6.78 -9.03
N GLY A 98 -14.32 6.09 -9.77
CA GLY A 98 -13.76 6.64 -11.00
C GLY A 98 -14.79 6.59 -12.12
N ASN A 99 -14.71 7.55 -13.06
CA ASN A 99 -15.57 7.57 -14.23
C ASN A 99 -15.29 6.40 -15.16
N GLN A 100 -14.07 5.89 -15.13
CA GLN A 100 -13.65 4.73 -15.89
C GLN A 100 -12.71 3.88 -15.03
N ARG A 101 -12.81 2.56 -15.18
CA ARG A 101 -11.84 1.67 -14.58
C ARG A 101 -10.49 1.85 -15.25
N GLU A 102 -9.46 2.11 -14.45
CA GLU A 102 -8.10 2.07 -14.94
C GLU A 102 -7.59 0.63 -14.84
N PHE A 103 -7.20 0.10 -15.98
CA PHE A 103 -6.68 -1.26 -16.05
C PHE A 103 -5.50 -1.28 -17.02
N GLY A 104 -4.35 -1.68 -16.53
CA GLY A 104 -3.17 -1.82 -17.36
C GLY A 104 -2.03 -0.89 -16.96
N TYR A 105 -1.17 -0.65 -17.93
CA TYR A 105 0.07 0.10 -17.74
C TYR A 105 -0.21 1.58 -17.49
N ALA A 106 0.55 2.17 -16.57
CA ALA A 106 0.58 3.61 -16.34
C ALA A 106 1.97 4.04 -15.94
N GLN A 107 2.31 5.29 -16.21
CA GLN A 107 3.57 5.89 -15.76
C GLN A 107 3.27 6.90 -14.65
N VAL A 108 3.80 6.63 -13.45
CA VAL A 108 3.62 7.49 -12.29
C VAL A 108 4.81 8.44 -12.21
N LYS A 109 4.53 9.74 -12.08
CA LYS A 109 5.53 10.72 -11.69
C LYS A 109 5.65 10.71 -10.17
N THR A 110 6.87 10.45 -9.67
CA THR A 110 7.12 10.38 -8.24
C THR A 110 7.64 11.70 -7.70
N ILE A 111 7.25 12.00 -6.46
CA ILE A 111 7.74 13.11 -5.66
C ILE A 111 8.47 12.48 -4.46
N ASP A 112 9.47 13.16 -3.92
CA ASP A 112 10.33 12.61 -2.87
C ASP A 112 9.54 11.92 -1.74
N SER A 113 9.87 10.66 -1.49
CA SER A 113 9.30 9.84 -0.44
C SER A 113 10.31 8.75 -0.07
N GLU A 114 10.33 8.35 1.19
CA GLU A 114 11.18 7.23 1.62
C GLU A 114 10.81 5.94 0.89
N LEU A 115 9.53 5.75 0.54
CA LEU A 115 9.08 4.56 -0.17
C LEU A 115 9.69 4.42 -1.55
N THR A 116 9.84 5.54 -2.26
CA THR A 116 10.35 5.54 -3.63
C THR A 116 11.79 6.05 -3.76
N ARG A 117 12.45 6.24 -2.62
CA ARG A 117 13.83 6.75 -2.62
C ARG A 117 14.77 5.83 -3.40
N GLY A 118 15.50 6.40 -4.35
CA GLY A 118 16.46 5.67 -5.16
C GLY A 118 15.85 4.79 -6.23
N ILE A 119 14.54 4.84 -6.44
CA ILE A 119 13.83 4.01 -7.40
C ILE A 119 13.32 4.88 -8.54
N GLN A 120 13.71 4.54 -9.76
CA GLN A 120 13.14 5.15 -10.96
C GLN A 120 13.33 4.20 -12.14
N ASP A 121 12.44 4.31 -13.12
CA ASP A 121 12.55 3.57 -14.37
C ASP A 121 13.38 4.37 -15.38
N ASP A 122 13.09 4.24 -16.66
CA ASP A 122 13.92 4.81 -17.73
C ASP A 122 14.01 6.32 -17.68
N ALA A 123 12.99 7.00 -17.17
CA ALA A 123 12.98 8.46 -17.03
C ALA A 123 13.11 8.84 -15.56
N PRO A 124 13.82 9.94 -15.23
CA PRO A 124 13.97 10.37 -13.84
C PRO A 124 12.63 10.66 -13.18
N ASN A 125 12.49 10.24 -11.92
CA ASN A 125 11.28 10.45 -11.11
C ASN A 125 10.02 9.85 -11.73
N THR A 126 10.15 8.72 -12.42
CA THR A 126 9.01 7.99 -12.98
C THR A 126 9.08 6.52 -12.61
N LEU A 127 7.91 5.90 -12.50
CA LEU A 127 7.75 4.46 -12.30
C LEU A 127 6.74 3.92 -13.29
N ASP A 128 7.11 2.86 -13.98
CA ASP A 128 6.20 2.08 -14.83
C ASP A 128 5.44 1.10 -13.93
N VAL A 129 4.14 1.22 -13.88
CA VAL A 129 3.32 0.49 -12.93
C VAL A 129 2.11 -0.14 -13.59
N TRP A 130 1.49 -1.09 -12.88
CA TRP A 130 0.24 -1.72 -13.29
C TRP A 130 -0.90 -1.21 -12.43
N MET A 131 -1.93 -0.67 -13.08
CA MET A 131 -3.15 -0.20 -12.45
C MET A 131 -4.25 -1.22 -12.61
N SER A 132 -5.08 -1.38 -11.59
CA SER A 132 -6.30 -2.19 -11.64
C SER A 132 -7.24 -1.69 -10.55
N HIS A 133 -8.01 -0.62 -10.88
CA HIS A 133 -8.93 -0.03 -9.91
C HIS A 133 -10.07 0.73 -10.59
N GLY A 134 -11.22 0.79 -9.91
CA GLY A 134 -12.33 1.65 -10.32
C GLY A 134 -12.41 2.89 -9.45
N ASP A 135 -12.38 2.70 -8.12
CA ASP A 135 -12.38 3.79 -7.15
C ASP A 135 -10.99 4.39 -7.02
N LYS A 136 -10.93 5.64 -6.57
CA LYS A 136 -9.66 6.31 -6.33
C LYS A 136 -9.78 7.31 -5.18
N VAL A 137 -8.65 7.58 -4.52
CA VAL A 137 -8.57 8.61 -3.50
C VAL A 137 -8.67 9.98 -4.19
N THR A 138 -9.61 10.79 -3.77
CA THR A 138 -9.85 12.12 -4.35
C THR A 138 -9.46 13.25 -3.41
N ARG A 139 -9.30 12.96 -2.13
CA ARG A 139 -8.83 13.93 -1.13
C ARG A 139 -7.94 13.21 -0.11
N LEU A 140 -6.76 13.79 0.14
CA LEU A 140 -5.82 13.24 1.11
C LEU A 140 -6.35 13.36 2.54
N PRO A 141 -6.03 12.38 3.40
CA PRO A 141 -6.18 12.58 4.84
C PRO A 141 -5.25 13.68 5.34
N GLN A 142 -5.54 14.20 6.53
CA GLN A 142 -4.71 15.22 7.17
C GLN A 142 -3.27 14.71 7.35
N ASN A 143 -2.30 15.58 7.10
CA ASN A 143 -0.85 15.33 7.22
C ASN A 143 -0.27 14.44 6.11
N PHE A 144 -1.06 14.05 5.13
CA PHE A 144 -0.57 13.33 3.97
C PHE A 144 -0.17 14.26 2.85
N GLN A 145 0.77 13.80 2.02
CA GLN A 145 1.21 14.49 0.80
C GLN A 145 1.10 13.54 -0.38
N VAL A 146 0.85 14.09 -1.56
CA VAL A 146 0.90 13.31 -2.80
C VAL A 146 2.36 13.01 -3.11
N THR A 147 2.68 11.73 -3.31
CA THR A 147 4.03 11.28 -3.63
C THR A 147 4.12 10.61 -5.00
N GLY A 148 2.99 10.48 -5.68
CA GLY A 148 2.95 9.99 -7.07
C GLY A 148 1.68 10.42 -7.75
N THR A 149 1.77 10.70 -9.05
CA THR A 149 0.63 11.18 -9.83
C THR A 149 0.69 10.65 -11.26
N THR A 150 -0.50 10.46 -11.85
CA THR A 150 -0.65 10.22 -13.29
C THR A 150 -1.69 11.20 -13.83
N PRO A 151 -1.79 11.35 -15.17
CA PRO A 151 -2.83 12.23 -15.73
C PRO A 151 -4.26 11.85 -15.36
N THR A 152 -4.53 10.55 -15.14
CA THR A 152 -5.87 10.05 -14.83
C THR A 152 -6.05 9.72 -13.35
N CYS A 153 -4.98 9.72 -12.57
CA CYS A 153 -5.00 9.44 -11.14
C CYS A 153 -4.09 10.43 -10.41
N PRO A 154 -4.61 11.60 -10.03
CA PRO A 154 -3.79 12.64 -9.38
C PRO A 154 -3.16 12.21 -8.07
N ILE A 155 -3.80 11.27 -7.34
CA ILE A 155 -3.24 10.70 -6.11
C ILE A 155 -2.96 9.23 -6.39
N ALA A 156 -1.89 8.97 -7.12
CA ALA A 156 -1.44 7.61 -7.41
C ALA A 156 -0.58 7.05 -6.28
N ALA A 157 0.02 7.92 -5.47
CA ALA A 157 0.73 7.55 -4.24
C ALA A 157 0.64 8.71 -3.25
N MET A 158 0.64 8.35 -1.97
CA MET A 158 0.56 9.32 -0.88
C MET A 158 1.36 8.84 0.32
N SER A 159 1.77 9.76 1.18
CA SER A 159 2.44 9.37 2.43
C SER A 159 2.25 10.40 3.53
N ASP A 160 2.27 9.90 4.77
CA ASP A 160 2.54 10.68 5.96
C ASP A 160 3.87 10.18 6.52
N GLU A 161 4.95 10.88 6.18
CA GLU A 161 6.30 10.43 6.54
C GLU A 161 6.52 10.41 8.06
N SER A 162 5.81 11.27 8.82
CA SER A 162 5.97 11.33 10.28
C SER A 162 5.46 10.08 10.98
N ARG A 163 4.41 9.45 10.44
CA ARG A 163 3.86 8.21 11.00
C ARG A 163 4.29 6.98 10.21
N HIS A 164 5.02 7.15 9.12
CA HIS A 164 5.41 6.09 8.18
C HIS A 164 4.21 5.35 7.60
N PHE A 165 3.21 6.13 7.18
CA PHE A 165 2.05 5.62 6.44
C PHE A 165 2.22 5.93 4.97
N TYR A 166 2.05 4.90 4.12
CA TYR A 166 2.25 5.00 2.68
C TYR A 166 1.10 4.33 1.96
N GLY A 167 0.66 4.93 0.86
CA GLY A 167 -0.36 4.36 0.01
C GLY A 167 0.04 4.44 -1.45
N VAL A 168 -0.22 3.37 -2.20
CA VAL A 168 -0.04 3.33 -3.65
C VAL A 168 -1.28 2.77 -4.29
N GLN A 169 -1.74 3.40 -5.38
CA GLN A 169 -2.92 2.93 -6.11
C GLN A 169 -2.58 1.78 -7.06
N PHE A 170 -1.33 1.69 -7.45
CA PHE A 170 -0.85 0.62 -8.32
C PHE A 170 -0.44 -0.63 -7.53
N HIS A 171 -0.19 -1.71 -8.26
CA HIS A 171 0.20 -2.99 -7.68
C HIS A 171 1.71 -3.21 -7.82
N PRO A 172 2.51 -2.99 -6.75
CA PRO A 172 3.95 -3.23 -6.81
C PRO A 172 4.32 -4.71 -6.82
N GLU A 173 3.40 -5.59 -6.40
CA GLU A 173 3.66 -7.03 -6.30
C GLU A 173 3.65 -7.75 -7.64
N VAL A 174 3.03 -7.17 -8.68
CA VAL A 174 2.93 -7.82 -9.99
C VAL A 174 4.16 -7.52 -10.85
N THR A 175 4.49 -8.44 -11.76
CA THR A 175 5.69 -8.31 -12.61
C THR A 175 5.61 -7.13 -13.57
N HIS A 176 4.40 -6.66 -13.89
CA HIS A 176 4.17 -5.51 -14.77
C HIS A 176 4.61 -4.18 -14.15
N THR A 177 4.76 -4.13 -12.82
CA THR A 177 5.37 -2.98 -12.14
C THR A 177 6.86 -3.27 -12.03
N LYS A 178 7.66 -2.66 -12.91
CA LYS A 178 9.06 -3.02 -13.10
C LYS A 178 9.90 -2.89 -11.83
N LYS A 179 9.70 -1.84 -11.05
CA LYS A 179 10.46 -1.56 -9.83
C LYS A 179 9.69 -1.90 -8.56
N GLY A 180 8.69 -2.78 -8.68
CA GLY A 180 7.85 -3.14 -7.55
C GLY A 180 8.59 -3.83 -6.41
N LEU A 181 9.52 -4.73 -6.74
CA LEU A 181 10.33 -5.40 -5.72
C LEU A 181 11.17 -4.38 -4.93
N GLU A 182 11.79 -3.42 -5.61
CA GLU A 182 12.59 -2.39 -4.97
C GLU A 182 11.73 -1.51 -4.06
N LEU A 183 10.50 -1.20 -4.48
CA LEU A 183 9.56 -0.42 -3.68
C LEU A 183 9.18 -1.17 -2.41
N LEU A 184 8.81 -2.45 -2.54
CA LEU A 184 8.47 -3.28 -1.38
C LEU A 184 9.67 -3.47 -0.46
N THR A 185 10.88 -3.63 -1.03
CA THR A 185 12.10 -3.72 -0.24
C THR A 185 12.35 -2.44 0.56
N ASN A 186 12.14 -1.27 -0.04
CA ASN A 186 12.25 -0.01 0.67
C ASN A 186 11.32 0.01 1.89
N PHE A 187 10.09 -0.46 1.74
CA PHE A 187 9.16 -0.50 2.86
C PHE A 187 9.62 -1.48 3.94
N VAL A 188 9.84 -2.75 3.58
CA VAL A 188 10.06 -3.79 4.60
C VAL A 188 11.45 -3.75 5.21
N VAL A 189 12.45 -3.23 4.51
CA VAL A 189 13.84 -3.19 5.01
C VAL A 189 14.18 -1.80 5.53
N ASN A 190 13.97 -0.76 4.73
CA ASN A 190 14.45 0.59 5.07
C ASN A 190 13.50 1.34 6.00
N ILE A 191 12.20 1.20 5.81
CA ILE A 191 11.21 1.92 6.61
C ILE A 191 10.87 1.14 7.88
N CYS A 192 10.61 -0.15 7.76
CA CYS A 192 10.25 -0.99 8.91
C CYS A 192 11.46 -1.38 9.76
N GLY A 193 12.64 -1.31 9.19
CA GLY A 193 13.87 -1.70 9.86
C GLY A 193 14.01 -3.17 10.04
#